data_9b5b959dd729ee80b44e004b4199e771
#
_entry.id   9b5b959dd729ee80b44e004b4199e771
#
_cell.length_a   1.000
_cell.length_b   1.000
_cell.length_c   1.000
_cell.angle_alpha   90.00
_cell.angle_beta   90.00
_cell.angle_gamma   90.00
#
_symmetry.space_group_name_H-M   'P 1'
#
loop_
_entity.id
_entity.type
_entity.pdbx_description
1 polymer ?
#
loop_
_entity_poly.entity_id
_entity_poly.type
_entity_poly.pdbx_seq_one_letter_code
_entity_poly.pdbx_strand_id
1 'polypeptide(L)'
;MTLSEPTSRLDRFIASTARWLISWSKSIVVLTLIATALLAVSAMRTHLDPGFNKLIPMRHEYMTAFLKHSATFSGANRILVSVEWKGRQGDIYNKEFLEALRGVTDEVFFTPGVNRGQVYSLFTPNVKYIEITEDGYVGEVLIPSRFEANEQGLAQVRSNVAKSGQIGSLVSNDLKSAMVRADLLEVDPKTGEKLDYHKVAQRLEEIRSKFEGKDISIHIIGFSKVLGDVMDGLTTVMTFFAIAFVITAIMLRLYTKSTNITVVGLAVALLPVIWLLGILPLIGYGIDPMSILVPFLIFSIGVSHAVQMTGAWKHDVRAGLSSRLAAENAIRKLAIPGALALLTNALGFMVIMLIDIPIVHELGVTAC
;
A
#
# COMPACT_ATOMS: atom_id res chain seq x y z
N MET A 1 -4.63 21.72 -49.97
CA MET A 1 -3.42 22.00 -49.20
C MET A 1 -2.59 20.72 -49.18
N THR A 2 -1.42 20.72 -49.75
CA THR A 2 -0.51 19.57 -49.83
C THR A 2 0.40 19.59 -48.59
N LEU A 3 0.76 18.42 -48.10
CA LEU A 3 1.76 18.31 -46.99
C LEU A 3 3.10 18.87 -47.49
N SER A 4 3.83 19.58 -46.63
CA SER A 4 5.18 20.04 -46.92
C SER A 4 6.10 18.85 -47.26
N GLU A 5 6.92 18.98 -48.29
CA GLU A 5 7.89 17.95 -48.63
C GLU A 5 8.92 17.77 -47.53
N PRO A 6 9.31 16.53 -47.22
CA PRO A 6 10.27 16.24 -46.13
C PRO A 6 11.67 16.73 -46.55
N THR A 7 12.24 17.61 -45.75
CA THR A 7 13.51 18.30 -46.03
C THR A 7 14.74 17.53 -45.54
N SER A 8 14.60 16.72 -44.47
CA SER A 8 15.70 15.95 -43.87
C SER A 8 15.52 14.43 -44.05
N ARG A 9 16.60 13.66 -43.76
CA ARG A 9 16.52 12.18 -43.73
C ARG A 9 15.55 11.72 -42.63
N LEU A 10 15.55 12.40 -41.50
CA LEU A 10 14.66 12.11 -40.38
C LEU A 10 13.19 12.38 -40.75
N ASP A 11 12.90 13.51 -41.42
CA ASP A 11 11.54 13.83 -41.88
C ASP A 11 10.99 12.80 -42.84
N ARG A 12 11.85 12.29 -43.75
CA ARG A 12 11.50 11.22 -44.70
C ARG A 12 11.16 9.92 -43.99
N PHE A 13 11.94 9.55 -42.94
CA PHE A 13 11.69 8.38 -42.13
C PHE A 13 10.34 8.52 -41.38
N ILE A 14 10.10 9.65 -40.68
CA ILE A 14 8.85 9.91 -39.96
C ILE A 14 7.65 9.91 -40.94
N ALA A 15 7.75 10.53 -42.08
CA ALA A 15 6.68 10.55 -43.09
C ALA A 15 6.39 9.14 -43.65
N SER A 16 7.41 8.30 -43.84
CA SER A 16 7.24 6.91 -44.25
C SER A 16 6.55 6.09 -43.18
N THR A 17 7.00 6.22 -41.94
CA THR A 17 6.40 5.54 -40.78
C THR A 17 4.95 5.96 -40.56
N ALA A 18 4.62 7.25 -40.65
CA ALA A 18 3.25 7.76 -40.54
C ALA A 18 2.33 7.17 -41.62
N ARG A 19 2.77 7.12 -42.86
CA ARG A 19 2.02 6.50 -43.95
C ARG A 19 1.82 5.00 -43.74
N TRP A 20 2.84 4.30 -43.30
CA TRP A 20 2.78 2.87 -42.97
C TRP A 20 1.76 2.61 -41.86
N LEU A 21 1.84 3.35 -40.74
CA LEU A 21 0.90 3.25 -39.63
C LEU A 21 -0.56 3.46 -40.07
N ILE A 22 -0.80 4.45 -40.93
CA ILE A 22 -2.15 4.73 -41.43
C ILE A 22 -2.62 3.68 -42.43
N SER A 23 -1.74 3.15 -43.28
CA SER A 23 -2.10 2.10 -44.21
C SER A 23 -2.49 0.79 -43.51
N TRP A 24 -1.81 0.45 -42.42
CA TRP A 24 -2.05 -0.75 -41.61
C TRP A 24 -2.91 -0.51 -40.38
N SER A 25 -3.57 0.66 -40.25
CA SER A 25 -4.31 1.08 -39.08
C SER A 25 -5.32 0.05 -38.58
N LYS A 26 -6.07 -0.60 -39.48
CA LYS A 26 -7.05 -1.65 -39.10
C LYS A 26 -6.38 -2.84 -38.45
N SER A 27 -5.28 -3.33 -39.03
CA SER A 27 -4.53 -4.49 -38.50
C SER A 27 -3.87 -4.14 -37.14
N ILE A 28 -3.33 -2.92 -37.03
CA ILE A 28 -2.72 -2.43 -35.79
C ILE A 28 -3.79 -2.35 -34.68
N VAL A 29 -4.98 -1.79 -34.94
CA VAL A 29 -6.07 -1.72 -33.97
C VAL A 29 -6.51 -3.12 -33.53
N VAL A 30 -6.69 -4.06 -34.46
CA VAL A 30 -7.07 -5.44 -34.12
C VAL A 30 -6.00 -6.10 -33.25
N LEU A 31 -4.71 -5.98 -33.64
CA LEU A 31 -3.61 -6.54 -32.84
C LEU A 31 -3.54 -5.94 -31.44
N THR A 32 -3.69 -4.61 -31.34
CA THR A 32 -3.73 -3.90 -30.06
C THR A 32 -4.89 -4.38 -29.18
N LEU A 33 -6.08 -4.58 -29.76
CA LEU A 33 -7.24 -5.08 -29.02
C LEU A 33 -7.03 -6.53 -28.54
N ILE A 34 -6.44 -7.39 -29.38
CA ILE A 34 -6.10 -8.77 -28.99
C ILE A 34 -5.07 -8.75 -27.85
N ALA A 35 -3.99 -7.99 -28.00
CA ALA A 35 -2.98 -7.85 -26.94
C ALA A 35 -3.59 -7.31 -25.63
N THR A 36 -4.46 -6.32 -25.74
CA THR A 36 -5.17 -5.76 -24.56
C THR A 36 -6.07 -6.79 -23.89
N ALA A 37 -6.80 -7.60 -24.66
CA ALA A 37 -7.64 -8.67 -24.12
C ALA A 37 -6.80 -9.74 -23.38
N LEU A 38 -5.67 -10.15 -23.96
CA LEU A 38 -4.75 -11.11 -23.33
C LEU A 38 -4.14 -10.54 -22.04
N LEU A 39 -3.68 -9.29 -22.07
CA LEU A 39 -3.11 -8.63 -20.90
C LEU A 39 -4.17 -8.30 -19.85
N ALA A 40 -5.41 -8.02 -20.22
CA ALA A 40 -6.51 -7.85 -19.28
C ALA A 40 -6.80 -9.15 -18.51
N VAL A 41 -6.73 -10.32 -19.17
CA VAL A 41 -6.84 -11.62 -18.47
C VAL A 41 -5.66 -11.84 -17.53
N SER A 42 -4.44 -11.47 -17.94
CA SER A 42 -3.27 -11.53 -17.06
C SER A 42 -3.40 -10.58 -15.86
N ALA A 43 -3.95 -9.38 -16.06
CA ALA A 43 -4.18 -8.39 -15.01
C ALA A 43 -5.08 -8.90 -13.87
N MET A 44 -5.98 -9.86 -14.15
CA MET A 44 -6.80 -10.50 -13.10
C MET A 44 -5.96 -11.34 -12.10
N ARG A 45 -4.72 -11.65 -12.43
CA ARG A 45 -3.77 -12.36 -11.56
C ARG A 45 -2.88 -11.41 -10.75
N THR A 46 -3.02 -10.11 -10.97
CA THR A 46 -2.25 -9.10 -10.24
C THR A 46 -2.65 -9.16 -8.77
N HIS A 47 -1.67 -9.30 -7.90
CA HIS A 47 -1.85 -9.35 -6.46
C HIS A 47 -1.21 -8.12 -5.81
N LEU A 48 -1.71 -7.77 -4.64
CA LEU A 48 -1.11 -6.74 -3.82
C LEU A 48 0.10 -7.36 -3.09
N ASP A 49 1.24 -6.72 -3.19
CA ASP A 49 2.48 -7.14 -2.55
C ASP A 49 3.00 -6.02 -1.65
N PRO A 50 2.48 -5.93 -0.42
CA PRO A 50 2.84 -4.89 0.53
C PRO A 50 4.24 -5.10 1.14
N GLY A 51 5.04 -5.99 0.58
CA GLY A 51 6.31 -6.53 1.07
C GLY A 51 7.19 -5.54 1.84
N PHE A 52 7.16 -5.61 3.16
CA PHE A 52 8.05 -4.85 4.04
C PHE A 52 9.54 -5.10 3.70
N ASN A 53 9.87 -6.34 3.36
CA ASN A 53 11.23 -6.70 2.96
C ASN A 53 11.70 -5.91 1.74
N LYS A 54 10.79 -5.37 0.93
CA LYS A 54 11.11 -4.54 -0.22
C LYS A 54 11.46 -3.09 0.13
N LEU A 55 11.08 -2.63 1.32
CA LEU A 55 11.40 -1.28 1.81
C LEU A 55 12.84 -1.16 2.31
N ILE A 56 13.52 -2.28 2.54
CA ILE A 56 14.81 -2.34 3.17
C ILE A 56 15.85 -2.86 2.16
N PRO A 57 17.07 -2.30 2.12
CA PRO A 57 18.13 -2.80 1.25
C PRO A 57 18.56 -4.20 1.71
N MET A 58 18.05 -5.24 1.06
CA MET A 58 18.23 -6.65 1.43
C MET A 58 19.68 -7.11 1.35
N ARG A 59 20.52 -6.41 0.58
CA ARG A 59 21.96 -6.70 0.44
C ARG A 59 22.82 -6.05 1.52
N HIS A 60 22.23 -5.19 2.35
CA HIS A 60 22.96 -4.57 3.45
C HIS A 60 23.38 -5.64 4.47
N GLU A 61 24.61 -5.54 4.99
CA GLU A 61 25.19 -6.52 5.92
C GLU A 61 24.29 -6.76 7.15
N TYR A 62 23.74 -5.70 7.72
CA TYR A 62 22.78 -5.78 8.82
C TYR A 62 21.55 -6.63 8.46
N MET A 63 20.98 -6.44 7.28
CA MET A 63 19.80 -7.19 6.83
C MET A 63 20.11 -8.65 6.56
N THR A 64 21.29 -8.94 6.02
CA THR A 64 21.75 -10.31 5.82
C THR A 64 21.89 -11.04 7.18
N ALA A 65 22.45 -10.38 8.19
CA ALA A 65 22.54 -10.90 9.55
C ALA A 65 21.15 -11.06 10.18
N PHE A 66 20.27 -10.05 10.05
CA PHE A 66 18.90 -10.11 10.56
C PHE A 66 18.12 -11.29 9.96
N LEU A 67 18.10 -11.45 8.64
CA LEU A 67 17.39 -12.53 7.97
C LEU A 67 17.91 -13.92 8.35
N LYS A 68 19.22 -14.04 8.52
CA LYS A 68 19.85 -15.31 8.96
C LYS A 68 19.38 -15.73 10.35
N HIS A 69 19.10 -14.78 11.23
CA HIS A 69 18.78 -15.05 12.63
C HIS A 69 17.30 -14.83 13.00
N SER A 70 16.51 -14.17 12.15
CA SER A 70 15.11 -13.84 12.43
C SER A 70 14.23 -15.08 12.68
N ALA A 71 14.49 -16.17 11.95
CA ALA A 71 13.76 -17.44 12.15
C ALA A 71 14.04 -18.07 13.52
N THR A 72 15.23 -17.80 14.11
CA THR A 72 15.66 -18.39 15.40
C THR A 72 15.27 -17.50 16.58
N PHE A 73 15.33 -16.17 16.42
CA PHE A 73 15.18 -15.21 17.51
C PHE A 73 13.88 -14.39 17.47
N SER A 74 12.85 -14.82 16.77
CA SER A 74 11.63 -14.07 16.52
C SER A 74 11.92 -12.74 15.79
N GLY A 75 11.34 -12.56 14.60
CA GLY A 75 11.55 -11.37 13.79
C GLY A 75 10.91 -10.11 14.39
N ALA A 76 10.94 -9.03 13.62
CA ALA A 76 10.32 -7.75 13.97
C ALA A 76 8.77 -7.77 13.98
N ASN A 77 8.17 -8.95 14.02
CA ASN A 77 6.74 -9.18 13.83
C ASN A 77 5.96 -9.02 15.15
N ARG A 78 6.11 -7.83 15.76
CA ARG A 78 5.49 -7.50 17.04
C ARG A 78 4.34 -6.53 16.86
N ILE A 79 3.28 -6.74 17.63
CA ILE A 79 2.18 -5.80 17.81
C ILE A 79 2.18 -5.27 19.24
N LEU A 80 1.86 -3.99 19.37
CA LEU A 80 1.70 -3.29 20.62
C LEU A 80 0.32 -2.65 20.60
N VAL A 81 -0.53 -3.02 21.55
CA VAL A 81 -1.86 -2.44 21.74
C VAL A 81 -1.86 -1.70 23.05
N SER A 82 -1.80 -0.38 23.01
CA SER A 82 -1.85 0.49 24.18
C SER A 82 -3.29 0.88 24.46
N VAL A 83 -3.75 0.63 25.67
CA VAL A 83 -5.02 1.11 26.20
C VAL A 83 -4.73 2.32 27.06
N GLU A 84 -5.31 3.47 26.73
CA GLU A 84 -5.11 4.75 27.39
C GLU A 84 -6.37 5.18 28.12
N TRP A 85 -6.21 5.63 29.38
CA TRP A 85 -7.25 6.24 30.18
C TRP A 85 -7.33 7.74 29.92
N LYS A 86 -8.44 8.21 29.37
CA LYS A 86 -8.73 9.63 29.08
C LYS A 86 -9.63 10.30 30.11
N GLY A 87 -10.06 9.56 31.13
CA GLY A 87 -10.87 10.12 32.19
C GLY A 87 -10.19 11.32 32.87
N ARG A 88 -10.97 12.35 33.20
CA ARG A 88 -10.47 13.61 33.77
C ARG A 88 -9.73 13.43 35.09
N GLN A 89 -10.06 12.42 35.85
CA GLN A 89 -9.45 12.12 37.16
C GLN A 89 -9.03 10.65 37.21
N GLY A 90 -8.03 10.36 38.08
CA GLY A 90 -7.52 9.01 38.29
C GLY A 90 -6.47 8.57 37.30
N ASP A 91 -6.13 7.32 37.38
CA ASP A 91 -5.13 6.62 36.56
C ASP A 91 -5.70 5.26 36.12
N ILE A 92 -4.83 4.37 35.59
CA ILE A 92 -5.22 3.03 35.11
C ILE A 92 -5.79 2.10 36.18
N TYR A 93 -5.61 2.41 37.46
CA TYR A 93 -6.08 1.56 38.56
C TYR A 93 -7.54 1.87 38.90
N ASN A 94 -8.42 1.66 37.93
CA ASN A 94 -9.86 1.76 38.08
C ASN A 94 -10.54 0.56 37.39
N LYS A 95 -11.77 0.28 37.79
CA LYS A 95 -12.51 -0.90 37.34
C LYS A 95 -12.71 -0.91 35.81
N GLU A 96 -13.16 0.20 35.25
CA GLU A 96 -13.49 0.31 33.82
C GLU A 96 -12.26 0.09 32.94
N PHE A 97 -11.14 0.70 33.29
CA PHE A 97 -9.88 0.51 32.58
C PHE A 97 -9.38 -0.94 32.66
N LEU A 98 -9.37 -1.55 33.83
CA LEU A 98 -8.87 -2.92 33.98
C LEU A 98 -9.77 -3.94 33.26
N GLU A 99 -11.09 -3.73 33.26
CA GLU A 99 -12.01 -4.57 32.47
C GLU A 99 -11.75 -4.45 30.97
N ALA A 100 -11.53 -3.23 30.47
CA ALA A 100 -11.16 -3.00 29.08
C ALA A 100 -9.81 -3.62 28.73
N LEU A 101 -8.77 -3.40 29.55
CA LEU A 101 -7.45 -4.00 29.35
C LEU A 101 -7.50 -5.53 29.34
N ARG A 102 -8.31 -6.14 30.22
CA ARG A 102 -8.54 -7.59 30.24
C ARG A 102 -9.17 -8.04 28.94
N GLY A 103 -10.26 -7.37 28.51
CA GLY A 103 -10.93 -7.70 27.26
C GLY A 103 -10.02 -7.57 26.04
N VAL A 104 -9.23 -6.51 25.96
CA VAL A 104 -8.22 -6.32 24.89
C VAL A 104 -7.16 -7.42 24.96
N THR A 105 -6.69 -7.78 26.16
CA THR A 105 -5.71 -8.87 26.33
C THR A 105 -6.25 -10.20 25.81
N ASP A 106 -7.49 -10.55 26.18
CA ASP A 106 -8.13 -11.79 25.76
C ASP A 106 -8.33 -11.82 24.23
N GLU A 107 -8.84 -10.74 23.64
CA GLU A 107 -9.04 -10.64 22.18
C GLU A 107 -7.72 -10.74 21.40
N VAL A 108 -6.66 -10.07 21.86
CA VAL A 108 -5.33 -10.16 21.26
C VAL A 108 -4.77 -11.57 21.39
N PHE A 109 -4.91 -12.21 22.57
CA PHE A 109 -4.45 -13.57 22.82
C PHE A 109 -5.10 -14.61 21.89
N PHE A 110 -6.38 -14.42 21.56
CA PHE A 110 -7.12 -15.31 20.67
C PHE A 110 -7.09 -14.90 19.19
N THR A 111 -6.41 -13.80 18.85
CA THR A 111 -6.25 -13.36 17.45
C THR A 111 -5.45 -14.42 16.66
N PRO A 112 -5.95 -14.87 15.50
CA PRO A 112 -5.21 -15.80 14.64
C PRO A 112 -3.82 -15.25 14.26
N GLY A 113 -2.80 -16.09 14.33
CA GLY A 113 -1.42 -15.71 14.05
C GLY A 113 -0.66 -15.09 15.22
N VAL A 114 -1.29 -14.87 16.36
CA VAL A 114 -0.58 -14.45 17.59
C VAL A 114 0.10 -15.64 18.25
N ASN A 115 1.38 -15.47 18.58
CA ASN A 115 2.11 -16.42 19.40
C ASN A 115 1.66 -16.26 20.88
N ARG A 116 0.77 -17.13 21.31
CA ARG A 116 0.16 -17.06 22.64
C ARG A 116 1.17 -17.09 23.79
N GLY A 117 2.28 -17.79 23.62
CA GLY A 117 3.36 -17.85 24.61
C GLY A 117 4.15 -16.53 24.73
N GLN A 118 3.99 -15.63 23.75
CA GLN A 118 4.67 -14.34 23.68
C GLN A 118 3.68 -13.16 23.79
N VAL A 119 2.57 -13.35 24.47
CA VAL A 119 1.65 -12.27 24.84
C VAL A 119 1.99 -11.78 26.23
N TYR A 120 2.24 -10.48 26.38
CA TYR A 120 2.58 -9.82 27.64
C TYR A 120 1.59 -8.70 27.93
N SER A 121 0.93 -8.79 29.06
CA SER A 121 -0.01 -7.81 29.61
C SER A 121 -0.01 -7.93 31.12
N LEU A 122 -0.60 -6.98 31.83
CA LEU A 122 -0.80 -7.07 33.27
C LEU A 122 -1.64 -8.30 33.68
N PHE A 123 -2.43 -8.85 32.75
CA PHE A 123 -3.29 -10.03 32.99
C PHE A 123 -2.66 -11.36 32.58
N THR A 124 -1.46 -11.35 31.96
CA THR A 124 -0.84 -12.59 31.49
C THR A 124 0.06 -13.22 32.57
N PRO A 125 0.05 -14.55 32.72
CA PRO A 125 0.76 -15.23 33.79
C PRO A 125 2.29 -15.21 33.66
N ASN A 126 2.82 -14.84 32.52
CA ASN A 126 4.26 -14.67 32.28
C ASN A 126 4.80 -13.31 32.77
N VAL A 127 3.90 -12.39 33.15
CA VAL A 127 4.27 -11.10 33.75
C VAL A 127 4.07 -11.21 35.25
N LYS A 128 5.18 -11.17 36.01
CA LYS A 128 5.22 -11.41 37.46
C LYS A 128 6.01 -10.30 38.13
N TYR A 129 5.77 -10.11 39.42
CA TYR A 129 6.70 -9.42 40.29
C TYR A 129 7.47 -10.43 41.14
N ILE A 130 8.66 -10.06 41.56
CA ILE A 130 9.49 -10.87 42.47
C ILE A 130 9.74 -10.03 43.72
N GLU A 131 9.43 -10.58 44.85
CA GLU A 131 9.68 -9.97 46.18
C GLU A 131 10.63 -10.85 46.97
N ILE A 132 11.59 -10.21 47.61
CA ILE A 132 12.53 -10.88 48.52
C ILE A 132 11.87 -10.87 49.90
N THR A 133 11.65 -12.06 50.46
CA THR A 133 11.12 -12.25 51.82
C THR A 133 12.19 -12.92 52.69
N GLU A 134 11.96 -12.98 54.01
CA GLU A 134 12.88 -13.66 54.92
C GLU A 134 13.07 -15.15 54.58
N ASP A 135 12.05 -15.78 53.99
CA ASP A 135 12.06 -17.19 53.57
C ASP A 135 12.54 -17.43 52.13
N GLY A 136 12.98 -16.38 51.39
CA GLY A 136 13.49 -16.49 50.03
C GLY A 136 12.79 -15.58 49.00
N TYR A 137 12.67 -16.04 47.75
CA TYR A 137 12.04 -15.30 46.68
C TYR A 137 10.59 -15.74 46.48
N VAL A 138 9.65 -14.78 46.50
CA VAL A 138 8.25 -15.02 46.15
C VAL A 138 7.96 -14.33 44.81
N GLY A 139 7.48 -15.10 43.84
CA GLY A 139 7.11 -14.58 42.50
C GLY A 139 5.63 -14.84 42.23
N GLU A 140 4.84 -13.77 42.10
CA GLU A 140 3.41 -13.86 41.81
C GLU A 140 3.01 -13.02 40.58
N VAL A 141 1.85 -13.38 40.02
CA VAL A 141 1.24 -12.62 38.92
C VAL A 141 0.79 -11.24 39.40
N LEU A 142 0.78 -10.26 38.49
CA LEU A 142 0.43 -8.89 38.83
C LEU A 142 -1.03 -8.76 39.25
N ILE A 143 -1.92 -9.45 38.54
CA ILE A 143 -3.35 -9.46 38.81
C ILE A 143 -3.76 -10.90 39.12
N PRO A 144 -4.14 -11.20 40.40
CA PRO A 144 -4.54 -12.55 40.78
C PRO A 144 -5.81 -13.03 40.03
N SER A 145 -5.97 -14.34 39.89
CA SER A 145 -7.12 -14.93 39.19
C SER A 145 -8.47 -14.60 39.83
N ARG A 146 -8.47 -14.37 41.16
CA ARG A 146 -9.66 -13.99 41.97
C ARG A 146 -9.69 -12.49 42.26
N PHE A 147 -9.15 -11.67 41.33
CA PHE A 147 -9.15 -10.22 41.47
C PHE A 147 -10.59 -9.67 41.45
N GLU A 148 -10.92 -8.86 42.42
CA GLU A 148 -12.14 -8.06 42.50
C GLU A 148 -11.75 -6.57 42.38
N ALA A 149 -12.44 -5.84 41.53
CA ALA A 149 -12.18 -4.41 41.26
C ALA A 149 -12.81 -3.52 42.37
N ASN A 150 -12.51 -3.85 43.67
CA ASN A 150 -12.80 -3.01 44.83
C ASN A 150 -11.54 -2.22 45.25
N GLU A 151 -11.66 -1.31 46.20
CA GLU A 151 -10.54 -0.47 46.64
C GLU A 151 -9.29 -1.26 47.05
N GLN A 152 -9.49 -2.37 47.77
CA GLN A 152 -8.38 -3.23 48.20
C GLN A 152 -7.71 -3.94 47.03
N GLY A 153 -8.50 -4.50 46.10
CA GLY A 153 -7.98 -5.15 44.90
C GLY A 153 -7.22 -4.17 43.99
N LEU A 154 -7.74 -2.98 43.78
CA LEU A 154 -7.07 -1.93 42.99
C LEU A 154 -5.76 -1.47 43.65
N ALA A 155 -5.74 -1.29 44.98
CA ALA A 155 -4.52 -0.96 45.73
C ALA A 155 -3.48 -2.08 45.65
N GLN A 156 -3.92 -3.35 45.72
CA GLN A 156 -3.04 -4.50 45.53
C GLN A 156 -2.40 -4.55 44.13
N VAL A 157 -3.18 -4.35 43.07
CA VAL A 157 -2.66 -4.30 41.70
C VAL A 157 -1.65 -3.17 41.55
N ARG A 158 -1.95 -1.99 42.09
CA ARG A 158 -1.02 -0.84 42.08
C ARG A 158 0.31 -1.21 42.74
N SER A 159 0.27 -1.84 43.90
CA SER A 159 1.45 -2.28 44.66
C SER A 159 2.25 -3.32 43.86
N ASN A 160 1.58 -4.33 43.29
CA ASN A 160 2.22 -5.39 42.51
C ASN A 160 2.90 -4.82 41.25
N VAL A 161 2.25 -3.90 40.55
CA VAL A 161 2.84 -3.23 39.35
C VAL A 161 4.06 -2.39 39.75
N ALA A 162 4.00 -1.66 40.88
CA ALA A 162 5.16 -0.88 41.35
C ALA A 162 6.36 -1.77 41.70
N LYS A 163 6.14 -2.97 42.22
CA LYS A 163 7.19 -3.95 42.54
C LYS A 163 7.73 -4.69 41.31
N SER A 164 6.97 -4.73 40.22
CA SER A 164 7.26 -5.57 39.04
C SER A 164 8.30 -4.99 38.11
N GLY A 165 8.64 -3.70 38.21
CA GLY A 165 9.48 -3.01 37.23
C GLY A 165 8.82 -2.84 35.82
N GLN A 166 7.49 -3.01 35.72
CA GLN A 166 6.78 -2.88 34.45
C GLN A 166 6.37 -1.44 34.10
N ILE A 167 6.59 -0.48 35.02
CA ILE A 167 6.43 0.95 34.74
C ILE A 167 7.53 1.38 33.76
N GLY A 168 7.17 2.06 32.70
CA GLY A 168 8.05 2.38 31.57
C GLY A 168 8.13 1.27 30.48
N SER A 169 7.49 0.11 30.70
CA SER A 169 7.45 -1.00 29.76
C SER A 169 6.00 -1.36 29.38
N LEU A 170 5.28 -2.04 30.27
CA LEU A 170 3.87 -2.39 30.06
C LEU A 170 2.90 -1.35 30.62
N VAL A 171 3.36 -0.49 31.52
CA VAL A 171 2.60 0.63 32.08
C VAL A 171 3.37 1.92 31.80
N SER A 172 2.68 2.96 31.34
CA SER A 172 3.30 4.27 31.11
C SER A 172 3.77 4.93 32.40
N ASN A 173 4.79 5.81 32.30
CA ASN A 173 5.35 6.49 33.47
C ASN A 173 4.36 7.43 34.17
N ASP A 174 3.37 7.94 33.42
CA ASP A 174 2.29 8.79 33.93
C ASP A 174 1.10 7.99 34.49
N LEU A 175 1.17 6.66 34.46
CA LEU A 175 0.13 5.73 34.87
C LEU A 175 -1.21 5.96 34.16
N LYS A 176 -1.18 6.46 32.92
CA LYS A 176 -2.38 6.73 32.12
C LYS A 176 -2.65 5.66 31.08
N SER A 177 -1.68 4.81 30.77
CA SER A 177 -1.86 3.74 29.80
C SER A 177 -1.20 2.43 30.23
N ALA A 178 -1.74 1.33 29.73
CA ALA A 178 -1.11 0.01 29.82
C ALA A 178 -1.14 -0.67 28.46
N MET A 179 -0.14 -1.52 28.22
CA MET A 179 0.14 -2.10 26.90
C MET A 179 -0.07 -3.61 26.92
N VAL A 180 -0.68 -4.11 25.87
CA VAL A 180 -0.66 -5.52 25.49
C VAL A 180 0.36 -5.66 24.36
N ARG A 181 1.44 -6.40 24.61
CA ARG A 181 2.49 -6.72 23.65
C ARG A 181 2.34 -8.17 23.21
N ALA A 182 2.34 -8.41 21.91
CA ALA A 182 2.27 -9.77 21.37
C ALA A 182 3.19 -9.91 20.15
N ASP A 183 3.83 -11.06 20.02
CA ASP A 183 4.59 -11.42 18.82
C ASP A 183 3.70 -12.25 17.89
N LEU A 184 3.84 -12.01 16.58
CA LEU A 184 3.11 -12.74 15.55
C LEU A 184 3.99 -13.87 14.99
N LEU A 185 3.34 -14.96 14.61
CA LEU A 185 3.93 -16.06 13.86
C LEU A 185 4.10 -15.65 12.40
N GLU A 186 5.19 -16.05 11.75
CA GLU A 186 5.37 -15.78 10.30
C GLU A 186 4.55 -16.73 9.44
N VAL A 187 4.24 -17.90 9.98
CA VAL A 187 3.52 -18.98 9.31
C VAL A 187 2.44 -19.50 10.25
N ASP A 188 1.23 -19.70 9.74
CA ASP A 188 0.15 -20.33 10.50
C ASP A 188 0.52 -21.81 10.75
N PRO A 189 0.65 -22.23 12.03
CA PRO A 189 1.05 -23.61 12.35
C PRO A 189 0.01 -24.67 11.96
N LYS A 190 -1.24 -24.26 11.63
CA LYS A 190 -2.30 -25.17 11.22
C LYS A 190 -2.33 -25.38 9.72
N THR A 191 -2.10 -24.33 8.93
CA THR A 191 -2.22 -24.38 7.47
C THR A 191 -0.86 -24.46 6.78
N GLY A 192 0.23 -24.08 7.45
CA GLY A 192 1.56 -23.93 6.86
C GLY A 192 1.70 -22.75 5.90
N GLU A 193 0.68 -21.92 5.81
CA GLU A 193 0.67 -20.72 4.95
C GLU A 193 1.27 -19.52 5.68
N LYS A 194 1.80 -18.56 4.91
CA LYS A 194 2.26 -17.28 5.46
C LYS A 194 1.10 -16.54 6.11
N LEU A 195 1.38 -15.86 7.23
CA LEU A 195 0.41 -15.08 7.95
C LEU A 195 -0.20 -13.98 7.06
N ASP A 196 -1.52 -13.92 7.04
CA ASP A 196 -2.28 -12.85 6.39
C ASP A 196 -2.33 -11.62 7.31
N TYR A 197 -1.38 -10.72 7.13
CA TYR A 197 -1.27 -9.49 7.94
C TYR A 197 -2.48 -8.57 7.81
N HIS A 198 -3.17 -8.59 6.67
CA HIS A 198 -4.38 -7.78 6.48
C HIS A 198 -5.51 -8.26 7.40
N LYS A 199 -5.73 -9.57 7.50
CA LYS A 199 -6.70 -10.14 8.44
C LYS A 199 -6.34 -9.83 9.89
N VAL A 200 -5.05 -9.88 10.25
CA VAL A 200 -4.60 -9.49 11.59
C VAL A 200 -4.91 -8.01 11.85
N ALA A 201 -4.62 -7.13 10.89
CA ALA A 201 -4.90 -5.70 11.02
C ALA A 201 -6.39 -5.40 11.16
N GLN A 202 -7.24 -6.05 10.35
CA GLN A 202 -8.70 -5.94 10.47
C GLN A 202 -9.18 -6.38 11.86
N ARG A 203 -8.64 -7.50 12.37
CA ARG A 203 -8.99 -7.98 13.70
C ARG A 203 -8.58 -7.00 14.80
N LEU A 204 -7.43 -6.36 14.67
CA LEU A 204 -6.98 -5.33 15.61
C LEU A 204 -7.87 -4.08 15.56
N GLU A 205 -8.38 -3.69 14.39
CA GLU A 205 -9.35 -2.58 14.27
C GLU A 205 -10.72 -2.94 14.87
N GLU A 206 -11.16 -4.20 14.74
CA GLU A 206 -12.36 -4.67 15.43
C GLU A 206 -12.20 -4.58 16.94
N ILE A 207 -11.02 -4.97 17.49
CA ILE A 207 -10.70 -4.85 18.91
C ILE A 207 -10.73 -3.38 19.33
N ARG A 208 -10.10 -2.48 18.55
CA ARG A 208 -10.18 -1.04 18.79
C ARG A 208 -11.62 -0.57 18.87
N SER A 209 -12.42 -0.83 17.85
CA SER A 209 -13.81 -0.39 17.76
C SER A 209 -14.69 -0.93 18.89
N LYS A 210 -14.36 -2.13 19.42
CA LYS A 210 -15.12 -2.78 20.49
C LYS A 210 -14.85 -2.15 21.87
N PHE A 211 -13.62 -1.74 22.14
CA PHE A 211 -13.20 -1.30 23.47
C PHE A 211 -12.91 0.21 23.56
N GLU A 212 -12.80 0.91 22.44
CA GLU A 212 -12.66 2.37 22.43
C GLU A 212 -13.96 3.04 22.87
N GLY A 213 -13.88 4.00 23.76
CA GLY A 213 -15.03 4.66 24.35
C GLY A 213 -14.73 6.09 24.77
N LYS A 214 -15.62 6.68 25.57
CA LYS A 214 -15.49 8.07 26.03
C LYS A 214 -14.22 8.31 26.83
N ASP A 215 -13.89 7.39 27.72
CA ASP A 215 -12.78 7.51 28.68
C ASP A 215 -11.62 6.55 28.36
N ILE A 216 -11.74 5.74 27.30
CA ILE A 216 -10.72 4.78 26.84
C ILE A 216 -10.37 5.04 25.39
N SER A 217 -9.08 5.12 25.08
CA SER A 217 -8.55 5.17 23.75
C SER A 217 -7.61 4.00 23.49
N ILE A 218 -7.61 3.47 22.29
CA ILE A 218 -6.77 2.34 21.91
C ILE A 218 -5.84 2.75 20.77
N HIS A 219 -4.55 2.58 21.02
CA HIS A 219 -3.49 2.86 20.04
C HIS A 219 -2.81 1.55 19.66
N ILE A 220 -2.76 1.27 18.37
CA ILE A 220 -2.19 0.04 17.84
C ILE A 220 -0.94 0.38 17.06
N ILE A 221 0.18 -0.25 17.41
CA ILE A 221 1.48 -0.10 16.77
C ILE A 221 1.97 -1.48 16.37
N GLY A 222 2.50 -1.61 15.18
CA GLY A 222 3.07 -2.85 14.71
C GLY A 222 3.07 -2.94 13.20
N PHE A 223 3.93 -3.81 12.68
CA PHE A 223 4.10 -3.97 11.25
C PHE A 223 2.79 -4.39 10.56
N SER A 224 2.06 -5.35 11.13
CA SER A 224 0.77 -5.79 10.60
C SER A 224 -0.27 -4.67 10.50
N LYS A 225 -0.26 -3.72 11.46
CA LYS A 225 -1.16 -2.56 11.43
C LYS A 225 -0.79 -1.61 10.30
N VAL A 226 0.50 -1.26 10.16
CA VAL A 226 0.97 -0.42 9.06
C VAL A 226 0.61 -1.03 7.71
N LEU A 227 0.78 -2.35 7.60
CA LEU A 227 0.44 -3.07 6.38
C LEU A 227 -1.06 -3.03 6.08
N GLY A 228 -1.91 -3.22 7.10
CA GLY A 228 -3.36 -3.08 6.97
C GLY A 228 -3.76 -1.68 6.50
N ASP A 229 -3.21 -0.63 7.13
CA ASP A 229 -3.50 0.76 6.77
C ASP A 229 -3.08 1.09 5.33
N VAL A 230 -1.96 0.53 4.89
CA VAL A 230 -1.53 0.65 3.49
C VAL A 230 -2.53 -0.03 2.56
N MET A 231 -3.00 -1.25 2.90
CA MET A 231 -3.99 -1.97 2.11
C MET A 231 -5.33 -1.23 2.03
N ASP A 232 -5.80 -0.65 3.12
CA ASP A 232 -7.00 0.19 3.16
C ASP A 232 -6.79 1.49 2.34
N GLY A 233 -5.58 2.05 2.39
CA GLY A 233 -5.15 3.16 1.54
C GLY A 233 -5.26 2.84 0.05
N LEU A 234 -4.99 1.61 -0.38
CA LEU A 234 -5.11 1.20 -1.79
C LEU A 234 -6.54 1.33 -2.31
N THR A 235 -7.53 0.93 -1.52
CA THR A 235 -8.95 1.10 -1.88
C THR A 235 -9.31 2.57 -2.03
N THR A 236 -8.79 3.41 -1.15
CA THR A 236 -8.96 4.87 -1.22
C THR A 236 -8.32 5.44 -2.48
N VAL A 237 -7.12 5.01 -2.82
CA VAL A 237 -6.41 5.40 -4.06
C VAL A 237 -7.23 5.02 -5.30
N MET A 238 -7.80 3.81 -5.36
CA MET A 238 -8.66 3.40 -6.48
C MET A 238 -9.91 4.28 -6.60
N THR A 239 -10.49 4.70 -5.49
CA THR A 239 -11.62 5.64 -5.47
C THR A 239 -11.21 7.00 -6.05
N PHE A 240 -10.06 7.54 -5.66
CA PHE A 240 -9.53 8.78 -6.22
C PHE A 240 -9.20 8.65 -7.71
N PHE A 241 -8.73 7.48 -8.15
CA PHE A 241 -8.53 7.22 -9.58
C PHE A 241 -9.84 7.30 -10.35
N ALA A 242 -10.92 6.68 -9.87
CA ALA A 242 -12.22 6.75 -10.49
C ALA A 242 -12.73 8.20 -10.57
N ILE A 243 -12.57 8.99 -9.51
CA ILE A 243 -12.94 10.41 -9.48
C ILE A 243 -12.13 11.20 -10.51
N ALA A 244 -10.80 11.02 -10.53
CA ALA A 244 -9.91 11.68 -11.49
C ALA A 244 -10.24 11.31 -12.94
N PHE A 245 -10.58 10.04 -13.19
CA PHE A 245 -11.05 9.57 -14.49
C PHE A 245 -12.32 10.29 -14.94
N VAL A 246 -13.32 10.42 -14.07
CA VAL A 246 -14.58 11.13 -14.36
C VAL A 246 -14.32 12.60 -14.65
N ILE A 247 -13.52 13.28 -13.82
CA ILE A 247 -13.15 14.69 -14.03
C ILE A 247 -12.43 14.84 -15.38
N THR A 248 -11.48 13.97 -15.70
CA THR A 248 -10.76 13.97 -16.96
C THR A 248 -11.70 13.75 -18.14
N ALA A 249 -12.66 12.83 -18.03
CA ALA A 249 -13.65 12.57 -19.05
C ALA A 249 -14.52 13.82 -19.34
N ILE A 250 -14.97 14.50 -18.28
CA ILE A 250 -15.74 15.75 -18.40
C ILE A 250 -14.90 16.84 -19.07
N MET A 251 -13.68 17.08 -18.59
CA MET A 251 -12.77 18.09 -19.12
C MET A 251 -12.45 17.80 -20.60
N LEU A 252 -12.16 16.55 -20.95
CA LEU A 252 -11.88 16.13 -22.32
C LEU A 252 -13.13 16.30 -23.21
N ARG A 253 -14.32 16.02 -22.70
CA ARG A 253 -15.58 16.23 -23.42
C ARG A 253 -15.84 17.70 -23.70
N LEU A 254 -15.57 18.58 -22.74
CA LEU A 254 -15.69 20.03 -22.89
C LEU A 254 -14.69 20.57 -23.93
N TYR A 255 -13.44 20.07 -23.87
CA TYR A 255 -12.38 20.45 -24.80
C TYR A 255 -12.65 19.98 -26.24
N THR A 256 -12.95 18.70 -26.42
CA THR A 256 -13.12 18.11 -27.75
C THR A 256 -14.44 18.49 -28.39
N LYS A 257 -15.47 18.82 -27.61
CA LYS A 257 -16.87 19.04 -28.04
C LYS A 257 -17.43 17.87 -28.87
N SER A 258 -16.88 16.67 -28.69
CA SER A 258 -17.27 15.45 -29.43
C SER A 258 -17.16 14.23 -28.51
N THR A 259 -18.28 13.52 -28.35
CA THR A 259 -18.33 12.31 -27.51
C THR A 259 -17.43 11.20 -28.08
N ASN A 260 -17.44 11.01 -29.39
CA ASN A 260 -16.64 9.96 -30.04
C ASN A 260 -15.13 10.19 -29.83
N ILE A 261 -14.67 11.44 -29.98
CA ILE A 261 -13.24 11.76 -29.78
C ILE A 261 -12.87 11.60 -28.30
N THR A 262 -13.75 11.99 -27.40
CA THR A 262 -13.54 11.80 -25.95
C THR A 262 -13.43 10.34 -25.59
N VAL A 263 -14.36 9.50 -26.05
CA VAL A 263 -14.34 8.04 -25.75
C VAL A 263 -13.08 7.38 -26.33
N VAL A 264 -12.72 7.70 -27.57
CA VAL A 264 -11.49 7.17 -28.19
C VAL A 264 -10.25 7.64 -27.42
N GLY A 265 -10.17 8.92 -27.05
CA GLY A 265 -9.03 9.45 -26.29
C GLY A 265 -8.87 8.79 -24.92
N LEU A 266 -9.98 8.60 -24.18
CA LEU A 266 -9.96 7.91 -22.89
C LEU A 266 -9.63 6.41 -23.04
N ALA A 267 -10.20 5.74 -24.04
CA ALA A 267 -9.89 4.34 -24.31
C ALA A 267 -8.40 4.15 -24.61
N VAL A 268 -7.82 4.98 -25.48
CA VAL A 268 -6.39 4.94 -25.80
C VAL A 268 -5.52 5.23 -24.59
N ALA A 269 -5.94 6.16 -23.70
CA ALA A 269 -5.20 6.47 -22.48
C ALA A 269 -5.26 5.34 -21.42
N LEU A 270 -6.32 4.51 -21.44
CA LEU A 270 -6.45 3.35 -20.55
C LEU A 270 -5.68 2.12 -21.04
N LEU A 271 -5.42 1.99 -22.35
CA LEU A 271 -4.69 0.83 -22.87
C LEU A 271 -3.36 0.58 -22.15
N PRO A 272 -2.44 1.56 -22.02
CA PRO A 272 -1.17 1.33 -21.34
C PRO A 272 -1.34 1.00 -19.86
N VAL A 273 -2.40 1.47 -19.20
CA VAL A 273 -2.72 1.09 -17.81
C VAL A 273 -3.08 -0.41 -17.73
N ILE A 274 -3.93 -0.89 -18.63
CA ILE A 274 -4.28 -2.32 -18.71
C ILE A 274 -3.05 -3.16 -19.04
N TRP A 275 -2.19 -2.68 -19.94
CA TRP A 275 -0.97 -3.37 -20.31
C TRP A 275 0.01 -3.45 -19.13
N LEU A 276 0.19 -2.34 -18.41
CA LEU A 276 0.99 -2.33 -17.18
C LEU A 276 0.51 -3.41 -16.21
N LEU A 277 -0.79 -3.35 -15.83
CA LEU A 277 -1.36 -4.31 -14.88
C LEU A 277 -1.28 -5.75 -15.37
N GLY A 278 -1.33 -5.98 -16.68
CA GLY A 278 -1.21 -7.31 -17.27
C GLY A 278 0.23 -7.82 -17.36
N ILE A 279 1.21 -6.94 -17.50
CA ILE A 279 2.63 -7.30 -17.57
C ILE A 279 3.20 -7.63 -16.19
N LEU A 280 2.79 -6.89 -15.14
CA LEU A 280 3.29 -7.07 -13.77
C LEU A 280 3.32 -8.55 -13.31
N PRO A 281 2.22 -9.31 -13.36
CA PRO A 281 2.25 -10.71 -12.95
C PRO A 281 3.10 -11.61 -13.85
N LEU A 282 3.31 -11.24 -15.12
CA LEU A 282 4.15 -12.01 -16.05
C LEU A 282 5.64 -11.89 -15.72
N ILE A 283 6.05 -10.77 -15.13
CA ILE A 283 7.43 -10.55 -14.67
C ILE A 283 7.61 -10.86 -13.18
N GLY A 284 6.57 -11.40 -12.51
CA GLY A 284 6.62 -11.81 -11.11
C GLY A 284 6.46 -10.67 -10.10
N TYR A 285 5.96 -9.52 -10.53
CA TYR A 285 5.71 -8.37 -9.67
C TYR A 285 4.23 -8.25 -9.30
N GLY A 286 3.99 -7.73 -8.09
CA GLY A 286 2.68 -7.30 -7.62
C GLY A 286 2.56 -5.77 -7.61
N ILE A 287 1.44 -5.29 -7.09
CA ILE A 287 1.26 -3.86 -6.80
C ILE A 287 1.69 -3.61 -5.37
N ASP A 288 2.72 -2.81 -5.20
CA ASP A 288 3.22 -2.34 -3.92
C ASP A 288 2.73 -0.90 -3.62
N PRO A 289 2.93 -0.38 -2.39
CA PRO A 289 2.48 0.96 -2.00
C PRO A 289 3.06 2.13 -2.80
N MET A 290 4.19 1.94 -3.48
CA MET A 290 4.77 2.96 -4.36
C MET A 290 4.28 2.79 -5.80
N SER A 291 4.25 1.57 -6.32
CA SER A 291 3.86 1.28 -7.69
C SER A 291 2.38 1.50 -7.97
N ILE A 292 1.53 1.57 -6.94
CA ILE A 292 0.09 1.85 -7.11
C ILE A 292 -0.20 3.22 -7.73
N LEU A 293 0.73 4.17 -7.62
CA LEU A 293 0.59 5.49 -8.24
C LEU A 293 0.94 5.50 -9.73
N VAL A 294 1.64 4.46 -10.22
CA VAL A 294 2.09 4.39 -11.62
C VAL A 294 0.92 4.32 -12.62
N PRO A 295 -0.17 3.58 -12.39
CA PRO A 295 -1.37 3.64 -13.23
C PRO A 295 -1.90 5.05 -13.47
N PHE A 296 -1.90 5.92 -12.44
CA PHE A 296 -2.31 7.33 -12.56
C PHE A 296 -1.36 8.11 -13.48
N LEU A 297 -0.06 7.92 -13.25
CA LEU A 297 0.97 8.59 -14.06
C LEU A 297 0.82 8.22 -15.52
N ILE A 298 0.74 6.93 -15.83
CA ILE A 298 0.60 6.42 -17.19
C ILE A 298 -0.71 6.89 -17.83
N PHE A 299 -1.82 6.85 -17.09
CA PHE A 299 -3.09 7.37 -17.56
C PHE A 299 -3.01 8.86 -17.92
N SER A 300 -2.42 9.68 -17.04
CA SER A 300 -2.25 11.12 -17.22
C SER A 300 -1.41 11.44 -18.47
N ILE A 301 -0.30 10.73 -18.65
CA ILE A 301 0.56 10.84 -19.84
C ILE A 301 -0.22 10.43 -21.10
N GLY A 302 -0.95 9.31 -21.04
CA GLY A 302 -1.79 8.82 -22.14
C GLY A 302 -2.85 9.82 -22.57
N VAL A 303 -3.57 10.44 -21.60
CA VAL A 303 -4.54 11.51 -21.86
C VAL A 303 -3.88 12.72 -22.52
N SER A 304 -2.71 13.14 -22.02
CA SER A 304 -1.96 14.28 -22.58
C SER A 304 -1.63 14.05 -24.05
N HIS A 305 -1.08 12.88 -24.40
CA HIS A 305 -0.76 12.52 -25.77
C HIS A 305 -2.02 12.39 -26.65
N ALA A 306 -3.10 11.80 -26.12
CA ALA A 306 -4.38 11.71 -26.83
C ALA A 306 -4.96 13.08 -27.17
N VAL A 307 -4.88 14.05 -26.24
CA VAL A 307 -5.34 15.44 -26.41
C VAL A 307 -4.49 16.14 -27.49
N GLN A 308 -3.17 16.02 -27.44
CA GLN A 308 -2.27 16.62 -28.42
C GLN A 308 -2.53 16.07 -29.81
N MET A 309 -2.63 14.75 -29.95
CA MET A 309 -2.85 14.09 -31.25
C MET A 309 -4.22 14.45 -31.84
N THR A 310 -5.29 14.38 -31.01
CA THR A 310 -6.65 14.72 -31.48
C THR A 310 -6.79 16.20 -31.75
N GLY A 311 -6.11 17.06 -30.99
CA GLY A 311 -6.05 18.51 -31.23
C GLY A 311 -5.40 18.86 -32.58
N ALA A 312 -4.23 18.30 -32.87
CA ALA A 312 -3.53 18.48 -34.14
C ALA A 312 -4.36 17.97 -35.31
N TRP A 313 -4.93 16.77 -35.20
CA TRP A 313 -5.82 16.22 -36.21
C TRP A 313 -7.04 17.11 -36.47
N LYS A 314 -7.72 17.56 -35.41
CA LYS A 314 -8.91 18.40 -35.51
C LYS A 314 -8.62 19.76 -36.17
N HIS A 315 -7.47 20.34 -35.81
CA HIS A 315 -7.01 21.60 -36.42
C HIS A 315 -6.86 21.45 -37.94
N ASP A 316 -6.19 20.39 -38.40
CA ASP A 316 -5.90 20.18 -39.81
C ASP A 316 -7.17 19.78 -40.61
N VAL A 317 -8.10 19.03 -40.02
CA VAL A 317 -9.43 18.76 -40.62
C VAL A 317 -10.24 20.05 -40.80
N ARG A 318 -10.20 20.95 -39.83
CA ARG A 318 -10.87 22.26 -39.94
C ARG A 318 -10.23 23.17 -40.98
N ALA A 319 -8.93 23.00 -41.23
CA ALA A 319 -8.20 23.68 -42.31
C ALA A 319 -8.47 23.09 -43.69
N GLY A 320 -9.35 22.07 -43.79
CA GLY A 320 -9.78 21.49 -45.09
C GLY A 320 -9.00 20.26 -45.55
N LEU A 321 -8.11 19.70 -44.73
CA LEU A 321 -7.46 18.43 -45.06
C LEU A 321 -8.43 17.26 -44.87
N SER A 322 -8.29 16.23 -45.71
CA SER A 322 -9.01 14.97 -45.49
C SER A 322 -8.58 14.34 -44.16
N SER A 323 -9.50 13.62 -43.46
CA SER A 323 -9.26 13.00 -42.16
C SER A 323 -7.97 12.14 -42.14
N ARG A 324 -7.69 11.42 -43.26
CA ARG A 324 -6.50 10.58 -43.41
C ARG A 324 -5.21 11.41 -43.49
N LEU A 325 -5.19 12.47 -44.29
CA LEU A 325 -4.03 13.37 -44.41
C LEU A 325 -3.80 14.17 -43.13
N ALA A 326 -4.88 14.59 -42.43
CA ALA A 326 -4.80 15.24 -41.13
C ALA A 326 -4.17 14.34 -40.07
N ALA A 327 -4.52 13.04 -40.07
CA ALA A 327 -3.92 12.06 -39.15
C ALA A 327 -2.43 11.83 -39.44
N GLU A 328 -2.06 11.70 -40.73
CA GLU A 328 -0.65 11.61 -41.15
C GLU A 328 0.15 12.83 -40.69
N ASN A 329 -0.40 14.02 -40.89
CA ASN A 329 0.26 15.27 -40.52
C ASN A 329 0.38 15.42 -38.98
N ALA A 330 -0.64 15.01 -38.20
CA ALA A 330 -0.58 15.00 -36.76
C ALA A 330 0.54 14.08 -36.23
N ILE A 331 0.69 12.87 -36.80
CA ILE A 331 1.79 11.97 -36.46
C ILE A 331 3.13 12.63 -36.81
N ARG A 332 3.29 13.20 -37.95
CA ARG A 332 4.54 13.86 -38.37
C ARG A 332 4.94 15.03 -37.46
N LYS A 333 3.97 15.85 -37.06
CA LYS A 333 4.19 17.01 -36.18
C LYS A 333 4.57 16.59 -34.73
N LEU A 334 3.97 15.51 -34.22
CA LEU A 334 4.08 15.11 -32.85
C LEU A 334 5.06 13.95 -32.60
N ALA A 335 5.59 13.31 -33.64
CA ALA A 335 6.50 12.18 -33.50
C ALA A 335 7.75 12.51 -32.67
N ILE A 336 8.44 13.61 -33.01
CA ILE A 336 9.67 14.00 -32.31
C ILE A 336 9.38 14.48 -30.87
N PRO A 337 8.50 15.48 -30.61
CA PRO A 337 8.26 15.94 -29.26
C PRO A 337 7.64 14.85 -28.37
N GLY A 338 6.76 14.01 -28.94
CA GLY A 338 6.18 12.89 -28.18
C GLY A 338 7.19 11.82 -27.82
N ALA A 339 8.05 11.42 -28.80
CA ALA A 339 9.10 10.44 -28.54
C ALA A 339 10.13 10.95 -27.52
N LEU A 340 10.52 12.22 -27.59
CA LEU A 340 11.46 12.82 -26.63
C LEU A 340 10.85 12.87 -25.23
N ALA A 341 9.58 13.24 -25.10
CA ALA A 341 8.89 13.27 -23.80
C ALA A 341 8.84 11.87 -23.17
N LEU A 342 8.45 10.83 -23.92
CA LEU A 342 8.41 9.45 -23.44
C LEU A 342 9.81 8.93 -23.08
N LEU A 343 10.81 9.20 -23.93
CA LEU A 343 12.19 8.80 -23.68
C LEU A 343 12.76 9.45 -22.41
N THR A 344 12.48 10.73 -22.20
CA THR A 344 12.91 11.45 -20.97
C THR A 344 12.29 10.83 -19.73
N ASN A 345 11.00 10.50 -19.76
CA ASN A 345 10.35 9.82 -18.66
C ASN A 345 10.96 8.44 -18.40
N ALA A 346 11.12 7.64 -19.45
CA ALA A 346 11.74 6.31 -19.35
C ALA A 346 13.16 6.38 -18.78
N LEU A 347 14.00 7.32 -19.25
CA LEU A 347 15.35 7.54 -18.72
C LEU A 347 15.30 7.94 -17.23
N GLY A 348 14.36 8.80 -16.84
CA GLY A 348 14.18 9.18 -15.44
C GLY A 348 13.89 7.97 -14.54
N PHE A 349 12.98 7.09 -14.97
CA PHE A 349 12.66 5.87 -14.22
C PHE A 349 13.78 4.82 -14.27
N MET A 350 14.52 4.71 -15.37
CA MET A 350 15.72 3.85 -15.43
C MET A 350 16.80 4.28 -14.42
N VAL A 351 16.99 5.58 -14.21
CA VAL A 351 17.95 6.07 -13.19
C VAL A 351 17.50 5.67 -11.78
N ILE A 352 16.20 5.68 -11.51
CA ILE A 352 15.65 5.23 -10.22
C ILE A 352 15.95 3.75 -9.96
N MET A 353 16.01 2.90 -10.99
CA MET A 353 16.37 1.49 -10.84
C MET A 353 17.79 1.26 -10.29
N LEU A 354 18.67 2.27 -10.33
CA LEU A 354 20.04 2.17 -9.79
C LEU A 354 20.07 2.22 -8.25
N ILE A 355 18.95 2.58 -7.62
CA ILE A 355 18.83 2.61 -6.15
C ILE A 355 18.66 1.19 -5.64
N ASP A 356 19.53 0.76 -4.73
CA ASP A 356 19.54 -0.61 -4.16
C ASP A 356 18.48 -0.77 -3.03
N ILE A 357 17.26 -0.38 -3.32
CA ILE A 357 16.07 -0.60 -2.50
C ILE A 357 15.04 -1.29 -3.38
N PRO A 358 14.65 -2.55 -3.09
CA PRO A 358 13.81 -3.34 -3.98
C PRO A 358 12.51 -2.66 -4.43
N ILE A 359 11.78 -1.99 -3.53
CA ILE A 359 10.52 -1.30 -3.86
C ILE A 359 10.74 -0.13 -4.82
N VAL A 360 11.90 0.57 -4.71
CA VAL A 360 12.26 1.69 -5.59
C VAL A 360 12.69 1.17 -6.96
N HIS A 361 13.41 0.05 -6.98
CA HIS A 361 13.77 -0.63 -8.23
C HIS A 361 12.51 -1.11 -8.97
N GLU A 362 11.57 -1.76 -8.26
CA GLU A 362 10.30 -2.22 -8.84
C GLU A 362 9.44 -1.04 -9.35
N LEU A 363 9.41 0.09 -8.63
CA LEU A 363 8.77 1.32 -9.10
C LEU A 363 9.38 1.79 -10.44
N GLY A 364 10.72 1.78 -10.54
CA GLY A 364 11.42 2.13 -11.77
C GLY A 364 11.04 1.22 -12.94
N VAL A 365 11.03 -0.10 -12.73
CA VAL A 365 10.61 -1.09 -13.73
C VAL A 365 9.14 -0.91 -14.13
N THR A 366 8.27 -0.67 -13.16
CA THR A 366 6.83 -0.54 -13.36
C THR A 366 6.49 0.72 -14.17
N ALA A 367 7.22 1.81 -13.96
CA ALA A 367 6.95 3.11 -14.58
C ALA A 367 7.69 3.34 -15.91
N CYS A 368 8.72 2.53 -16.23
CA CYS A 368 9.49 2.61 -17.48
C CYS A 368 8.81 1.89 -18.64
#